data_a11544015fcf87f899945b36cae4e4ac
#
_entry.id   a11544015fcf87f899945b36cae4e4ac
#
_cell.length_a   1.000
_cell.length_b   1.000
_cell.length_c   1.000
_cell.angle_alpha   90.00
_cell.angle_beta   90.00
_cell.angle_gamma   90.00
#
_symmetry.space_group_name_H-M   'P 1'
#
loop_
_entity.id
_entity.type
_entity.pdbx_description
1 polymer ?
#
loop_
_entity_poly.entity_id
_entity_poly.type
_entity_poly.pdbx_seq_one_letter_code
_entity_poly.pdbx_strand_id
1 'polypeptide(L)'
;MEIIIHRVNTIKKLKKIPKEFGLEIDIRNFKNKIILNHEPYSNGDLLVDYIKNYEHGTLVVNVKESGIENDAIKIIKKNKKIKNFFLLDFEIP
;
A
#
# COMPACT_ATOMS: atom_id res chain seq x y z
N MET A 1 -20.18 8.37 -0.83
CA MET A 1 -19.39 7.40 -1.63
C MET A 1 -17.92 7.78 -1.56
N GLU A 2 -17.09 6.81 -1.24
CA GLU A 2 -15.65 7.05 -1.18
C GLU A 2 -15.01 6.83 -2.54
N ILE A 3 -14.16 7.78 -2.94
CA ILE A 3 -13.41 7.66 -4.19
C ILE A 3 -12.04 7.07 -3.87
N ILE A 4 -11.63 6.05 -4.63
CA ILE A 4 -10.32 5.39 -4.48
C ILE A 4 -9.43 5.80 -5.64
N ILE A 5 -8.29 6.41 -5.32
CA ILE A 5 -7.31 6.81 -6.33
C ILE A 5 -6.35 5.64 -6.57
N HIS A 6 -6.19 5.25 -7.82
CA HIS A 6 -5.39 4.09 -8.20
C HIS A 6 -3.89 4.37 -8.25
N ARG A 7 -3.10 3.35 -7.87
CA ARG A 7 -1.63 3.33 -8.03
C ARG A 7 -0.92 4.51 -7.41
N VAL A 8 -1.25 4.84 -6.18
CA VAL A 8 -0.54 5.89 -5.45
C VAL A 8 0.64 5.22 -4.72
N ASN A 9 1.70 4.93 -5.46
CA ASN A 9 2.78 4.06 -5.01
C ASN A 9 4.02 4.79 -4.50
N THR A 10 3.95 6.11 -4.32
CA THR A 10 5.06 6.87 -3.76
C THR A 10 4.55 7.80 -2.66
N ILE A 11 5.42 8.05 -1.69
CA ILE A 11 5.12 9.00 -0.61
C ILE A 11 4.92 10.40 -1.19
N LYS A 12 5.71 10.74 -2.19
CA LYS A 12 5.60 12.03 -2.87
C LYS A 12 4.19 12.23 -3.45
N LYS A 13 3.66 11.22 -4.13
CA LYS A 13 2.33 11.28 -4.72
C LYS A 13 1.26 11.28 -3.63
N LEU A 14 1.45 10.44 -2.58
CA LEU A 14 0.53 10.36 -1.45
C LEU A 14 0.28 11.75 -0.84
N LYS A 15 1.34 12.52 -0.64
CA LYS A 15 1.23 13.84 -0.01
C LYS A 15 0.46 14.85 -0.84
N LYS A 16 0.26 14.60 -2.12
CA LYS A 16 -0.51 15.47 -3.02
C LYS A 16 -1.98 15.11 -3.09
N ILE A 17 -2.39 13.98 -2.54
CA ILE A 17 -3.76 13.52 -2.61
C ILE A 17 -4.54 14.07 -1.41
N PRO A 18 -5.73 14.64 -1.62
CA PRO A 18 -6.59 15.05 -0.51
C PRO A 18 -6.93 13.88 0.40
N LYS A 19 -6.96 14.12 1.71
CA LYS A 19 -7.12 13.06 2.71
C LYS A 19 -8.50 12.40 2.71
N GLU A 20 -9.46 13.02 2.06
CA GLU A 20 -10.82 12.46 1.96
C GLU A 20 -10.91 11.26 1.03
N PHE A 21 -9.92 11.06 0.15
CA PHE A 21 -9.90 9.95 -0.78
C PHE A 21 -9.27 8.70 -0.16
N GLY A 22 -9.75 7.54 -0.59
CA GLY A 22 -9.04 6.28 -0.38
C GLY A 22 -7.98 6.09 -1.45
N LEU A 23 -7.08 5.16 -1.23
CA LEU A 23 -5.96 4.94 -2.14
C LEU A 23 -5.75 3.47 -2.42
N GLU A 24 -5.23 3.19 -3.61
CA GLU A 24 -4.81 1.84 -4.00
C GLU A 24 -3.30 1.83 -4.18
N ILE A 25 -2.65 0.85 -3.58
CA ILE A 25 -1.20 0.66 -3.69
C ILE A 25 -0.89 -0.76 -4.15
N ASP A 26 0.28 -0.92 -4.76
CA ASP A 26 0.82 -2.23 -5.15
C ASP A 26 2.03 -2.52 -4.28
N ILE A 27 2.06 -3.68 -3.63
CA ILE A 27 3.19 -4.06 -2.78
C ILE A 27 3.92 -5.27 -3.34
N ARG A 28 5.24 -5.25 -3.20
CA ARG A 28 6.15 -6.30 -3.64
C ARG A 28 7.26 -6.49 -2.63
N ASN A 29 7.94 -7.62 -2.74
CA ASN A 29 9.16 -7.85 -2.00
C ASN A 29 10.35 -7.39 -2.86
N PHE A 30 11.26 -6.63 -2.27
CA PHE A 30 12.49 -6.26 -2.93
C PHE A 30 13.62 -6.30 -1.90
N LYS A 31 14.57 -7.23 -2.10
CA LYS A 31 15.69 -7.42 -1.18
C LYS A 31 15.24 -7.58 0.27
N ASN A 32 14.26 -8.44 0.49
CA ASN A 32 13.68 -8.76 1.80
C ASN A 32 12.95 -7.61 2.49
N LYS A 33 12.53 -6.62 1.73
CA LYS A 33 11.72 -5.51 2.24
C LYS A 33 10.46 -5.37 1.42
N ILE A 34 9.36 -4.96 2.06
CA ILE A 34 8.13 -4.69 1.34
C ILE A 34 8.17 -3.26 0.82
N ILE A 35 8.05 -3.14 -0.49
CA ILE A 35 8.07 -1.85 -1.17
C ILE A 35 6.81 -1.66 -1.98
N LEU A 36 6.56 -0.42 -2.42
CA LEU A 36 5.46 -0.10 -3.31
C LEU A 36 5.99 0.05 -4.73
N ASN A 37 5.51 -0.79 -5.63
CA ASN A 37 5.78 -0.65 -7.05
C ASN A 37 4.85 -1.56 -7.83
N HIS A 38 4.28 -1.07 -8.91
CA HIS A 38 3.49 -1.89 -9.82
C HIS A 38 4.39 -2.81 -10.65
N GLU A 39 5.59 -2.34 -11.00
CA GLU A 39 6.51 -3.08 -11.86
C GLU A 39 7.39 -4.04 -11.03
N PRO A 40 7.61 -5.27 -11.52
CA PRO A 40 8.49 -6.21 -10.83
C PRO A 40 9.96 -5.81 -11.00
N TYR A 41 10.80 -6.34 -10.11
CA TYR A 41 12.28 -6.17 -10.15
C TYR A 41 12.75 -4.73 -10.05
N SER A 42 11.91 -3.84 -9.58
CA SER A 42 12.27 -2.43 -9.38
C SER A 42 12.11 -2.07 -7.91
N ASN A 43 12.97 -1.19 -7.43
CA ASN A 43 12.87 -0.68 -6.07
C ASN A 43 11.71 0.33 -5.97
N GLY A 44 11.35 0.68 -4.75
CA GLY A 44 10.29 1.65 -4.50
C GLY A 44 10.32 2.11 -3.05
N ASP A 45 9.37 2.95 -2.68
CA ASP A 45 9.26 3.39 -1.29
C ASP A 45 8.93 2.21 -0.38
N LEU A 46 9.47 2.23 0.83
CA LEU A 46 9.18 1.19 1.81
C LEU A 46 7.73 1.32 2.30
N LEU A 47 7.04 0.20 2.40
CA LEU A 47 5.68 0.19 2.94
C LEU A 47 5.65 0.80 4.36
N VAL A 48 6.65 0.48 5.19
CA VAL A 48 6.76 1.03 6.54
C VAL A 48 6.71 2.55 6.52
N ASP A 49 7.49 3.18 5.65
CA ASP A 49 7.56 4.64 5.56
C ASP A 49 6.27 5.23 4.97
N TYR A 50 5.73 4.56 3.97
CA TYR A 50 4.47 4.99 3.35
C TYR A 50 3.34 5.02 4.39
N ILE A 51 3.21 3.95 5.16
CA ILE A 51 2.14 3.83 6.15
C ILE A 51 2.28 4.88 7.25
N LYS A 52 3.50 5.25 7.63
CA LYS A 52 3.71 6.32 8.61
C LYS A 52 3.16 7.66 8.16
N ASN A 53 3.06 7.87 6.86
CA ASN A 53 2.57 9.12 6.27
C ASN A 53 1.10 9.04 5.86
N TYR A 54 0.44 7.93 6.09
CA TYR A 54 -0.93 7.70 5.62
C TYR A 54 -1.95 8.30 6.59
N GLU A 55 -2.80 9.20 6.08
CA GLU A 55 -3.87 9.82 6.84
C GLU A 55 -5.17 9.89 6.01
N HIS A 56 -5.26 9.07 4.98
CA HIS A 56 -6.34 9.11 3.99
C HIS A 56 -7.44 8.11 4.33
N GLY A 57 -8.36 7.90 3.40
CA GLY A 57 -9.46 6.97 3.58
C GLY A 57 -9.07 5.51 3.42
N THR A 58 -9.95 4.72 2.89
CA THR A 58 -9.74 3.28 2.73
C THR A 58 -8.49 2.98 1.92
N LEU A 59 -7.68 2.05 2.42
CA LEU A 59 -6.46 1.61 1.75
C LEU A 59 -6.70 0.27 1.08
N VAL A 60 -6.55 0.22 -0.22
CA VAL A 60 -6.63 -1.02 -1.01
C VAL A 60 -5.21 -1.44 -1.38
N VAL A 61 -4.84 -2.63 -0.95
CA VAL A 61 -3.48 -3.13 -1.12
C VAL A 61 -3.49 -4.29 -2.11
N ASN A 62 -2.91 -4.08 -3.28
CA ASN A 62 -2.72 -5.14 -4.26
C ASN A 62 -1.43 -5.87 -3.94
N VAL A 63 -1.56 -7.12 -3.51
CA VAL A 63 -0.41 -7.96 -3.16
C VAL A 63 0.06 -8.65 -4.44
N LYS A 64 1.23 -8.25 -4.94
CA LYS A 64 1.75 -8.75 -6.21
C LYS A 64 2.62 -9.99 -6.07
N GLU A 65 2.94 -10.37 -4.84
CA GLU A 65 3.76 -11.56 -4.57
C GLU A 65 3.22 -12.26 -3.33
N SER A 66 3.15 -13.58 -3.35
CA SER A 66 2.70 -14.33 -2.19
C SER A 66 3.76 -14.33 -1.08
N GLY A 67 3.31 -14.52 0.14
CA GLY A 67 4.21 -14.64 1.29
C GLY A 67 4.49 -13.36 2.05
N ILE A 68 4.02 -12.21 1.57
CA ILE A 68 4.25 -10.93 2.26
C ILE A 68 3.00 -10.39 2.97
N GLU A 69 1.87 -11.08 2.85
CA GLU A 69 0.58 -10.59 3.33
C GLU A 69 0.57 -10.34 4.84
N ASN A 70 1.05 -11.30 5.63
CA ASN A 70 1.03 -11.17 7.08
C ASN A 70 1.90 -10.02 7.58
N ASP A 71 3.07 -9.85 7.00
CA ASP A 71 3.96 -8.75 7.37
C ASP A 71 3.36 -7.39 6.97
N ALA A 72 2.72 -7.33 5.81
CA ALA A 72 2.03 -6.12 5.36
C ALA A 72 0.91 -5.74 6.33
N ILE A 73 0.11 -6.70 6.76
CA ILE A 73 -0.98 -6.45 7.72
C ILE A 73 -0.43 -5.90 9.03
N LYS A 74 0.67 -6.47 9.53
CA LYS A 74 1.29 -5.99 10.76
C LYS A 74 1.74 -4.54 10.64
N ILE A 75 2.34 -4.19 9.50
CA ILE A 75 2.80 -2.82 9.23
C ILE A 75 1.60 -1.87 9.20
N ILE A 76 0.55 -2.21 8.47
CA ILE A 76 -0.62 -1.35 8.31
C ILE A 76 -1.32 -1.13 9.65
N LYS A 77 -1.46 -2.18 10.45
CA LYS A 77 -2.15 -2.09 11.74
C LYS A 77 -1.45 -1.22 12.77
N LYS A 78 -0.18 -0.90 12.57
CA LYS A 78 0.52 0.02 13.46
C LYS A 78 0.04 1.46 13.33
N ASN A 79 -0.59 1.81 12.22
CA ASN A 79 -1.16 3.14 12.05
C ASN A 79 -2.65 3.13 12.41
N LYS A 80 -2.97 3.64 13.59
CA LYS A 80 -4.34 3.64 14.11
C LYS A 80 -5.29 4.57 13.33
N LYS A 81 -4.78 5.43 12.48
CA LYS A 81 -5.60 6.30 11.64
C LYS A 81 -6.22 5.55 10.47
N ILE A 82 -5.67 4.41 10.10
CA ILE A 82 -6.23 3.59 9.01
C ILE A 82 -7.39 2.77 9.59
N LYS A 83 -8.61 3.16 9.23
CA LYS A 83 -9.83 2.52 9.75
C LYS A 83 -10.22 1.29 8.94
N ASN A 84 -10.05 1.36 7.62
CA ASN A 84 -10.41 0.26 6.72
C ASN A 84 -9.30 0.01 5.74
N PHE A 85 -8.94 -1.24 5.56
CA PHE A 85 -8.03 -1.64 4.50
C PHE A 85 -8.40 -3.03 3.99
N PHE A 86 -8.08 -3.28 2.72
CA PHE A 86 -8.35 -4.56 2.08
C PHE A 86 -7.11 -5.02 1.32
N LEU A 87 -6.79 -6.30 1.46
CA LEU A 87 -5.73 -6.92 0.65
C LEU A 87 -6.38 -7.67 -0.49
N LEU A 88 -5.91 -7.38 -1.70
CA LEU A 88 -6.33 -8.09 -2.90
C LEU A 88 -5.13 -8.85 -3.44
N ASP A 89 -5.34 -10.12 -3.74
CA ASP A 89 -4.30 -10.98 -4.29
C ASP A 89 -4.68 -11.30 -5.73
N PHE A 90 -3.90 -10.78 -6.66
CA PHE A 90 -4.13 -11.03 -8.09
C PHE A 90 -3.24 -12.12 -8.64
N GLU A 91 -2.50 -12.80 -7.78
CA GLU A 91 -1.74 -13.95 -8.23
C GLU A 91 -2.71 -15.08 -8.52
N ILE A 92 -2.87 -15.38 -9.77
CA ILE A 92 -3.72 -16.48 -10.19
C ILE A 92 -2.84 -17.69 -10.41
N PRO A 93 -3.11 -18.78 -9.69
CA PRO A 93 -2.34 -20.01 -9.86
C PRO A 93 -2.52 -20.56 -11.27
#